data_96c6f1be3794f66d5a5d799c0756d64c
#
_entry.id   96c6f1be3794f66d5a5d799c0756d64c
#
_cell.length_a   1.000
_cell.length_b   1.000
_cell.length_c   1.000
_cell.angle_alpha   90.00
_cell.angle_beta   90.00
_cell.angle_gamma   90.00
#
_symmetry.space_group_name_H-M   'P 1'
#
loop_
_entity.id
_entity.type
_entity.pdbx_description
1 polymer ?
#
loop_
_entity_poly.entity_id
_entity_poly.type
_entity_poly.pdbx_seq_one_letter_code
_entity_poly.pdbx_strand_id
1 'polypeptide(L)'
;MTTLSVHSACNFPLRKVDGDIDIPLADGTSDDDYLAAIADRLPDALDSIAPNLVLYNAGVDPHRDDRLGRLALSDAVLNMRDRLGLDACLRRRIPTATVIGGGYDALAPLVQRHAIVVRAAAEQARLFDLP
;
A
#
# COMPACT_ATOMS: atom_id res chain seq x y z
N MET A 1 16.11 -9.85 -2.86
CA MET A 1 14.77 -9.27 -2.71
C MET A 1 14.90 -8.12 -1.73
N THR A 2 14.41 -6.94 -2.09
CA THR A 2 14.39 -5.75 -1.21
C THR A 2 12.97 -5.50 -0.75
N THR A 3 12.78 -5.13 0.50
CA THR A 3 11.48 -4.87 1.11
C THR A 3 11.31 -3.38 1.38
N LEU A 4 10.08 -2.86 1.10
CA LEU A 4 9.63 -1.55 1.54
C LEU A 4 8.33 -1.74 2.32
N SER A 5 8.26 -1.25 3.53
CA SER A 5 7.10 -1.39 4.40
C SER A 5 6.65 -0.04 4.96
N VAL A 6 5.35 0.24 4.87
CA VAL A 6 4.71 1.40 5.52
C VAL A 6 3.73 0.84 6.54
N HIS A 7 3.96 1.10 7.80
CA HIS A 7 3.20 0.49 8.88
C HIS A 7 3.15 1.37 10.14
N SER A 8 2.17 1.12 11.01
CA SER A 8 2.20 1.72 12.36
C SER A 8 3.39 1.16 13.14
N ALA A 9 4.15 2.04 13.78
CA ALA A 9 5.28 1.65 14.63
C ALA A 9 4.88 0.69 15.76
N CYS A 10 3.64 0.78 16.24
CA CYS A 10 3.14 0.06 17.40
C CYS A 10 2.19 -1.10 17.08
N ASN A 11 1.91 -1.43 15.80
CA ASN A 11 1.05 -2.57 15.48
C ASN A 11 1.77 -3.92 15.72
N PHE A 12 1.01 -5.02 15.65
CA PHE A 12 1.58 -6.37 15.73
C PHE A 12 2.47 -6.69 14.50
N PRO A 13 3.57 -7.42 14.66
CA PRO A 13 4.16 -7.88 15.92
C PRO A 13 4.83 -6.73 16.68
N LEU A 14 4.75 -6.73 18.03
CA LEU A 14 5.32 -5.68 18.88
C LEU A 14 6.84 -5.56 18.72
N ARG A 15 7.52 -6.68 18.52
CA ARG A 15 8.93 -6.72 18.13
C ARG A 15 9.00 -6.95 16.64
N LYS A 16 9.28 -5.88 15.89
CA LYS A 16 9.45 -5.95 14.45
C LYS A 16 10.84 -6.47 14.08
N VAL A 17 10.92 -7.11 12.92
CA VAL A 17 12.21 -7.40 12.27
C VAL A 17 12.43 -6.28 11.27
N ASP A 18 13.62 -5.70 11.30
CA ASP A 18 13.98 -4.61 10.39
C ASP A 18 13.95 -5.11 8.93
N GLY A 19 13.24 -4.38 8.08
CA GLY A 19 13.26 -4.54 6.63
C GLY A 19 14.40 -3.71 6.00
N ASP A 20 14.47 -3.72 4.67
CA ASP A 20 15.47 -2.89 3.98
C ASP A 20 15.08 -1.41 4.00
N ILE A 21 13.80 -1.11 3.82
CA ILE A 21 13.22 0.24 3.88
C ILE A 21 11.95 0.18 4.73
N ASP A 22 12.04 0.68 5.94
CA ASP A 22 10.89 0.78 6.86
C ASP A 22 10.46 2.23 7.03
N ILE A 23 9.16 2.46 6.92
CA ILE A 23 8.50 3.76 7.14
C ILE A 23 7.52 3.59 8.31
N PRO A 24 8.03 3.65 9.54
CA PRO A 24 7.19 3.53 10.74
C PRO A 24 6.40 4.82 10.95
N LEU A 25 5.09 4.71 11.03
CA LEU A 25 4.18 5.83 11.26
C LEU A 25 3.59 5.77 12.68
N ALA A 26 3.17 6.92 13.18
CA ALA A 26 2.48 7.00 14.46
C ALA A 26 1.09 6.34 14.36
N ASP A 27 0.59 5.82 15.48
CA ASP A 27 -0.80 5.37 15.57
C ASP A 27 -1.74 6.55 15.28
N GLY A 28 -2.81 6.29 14.53
CA GLY A 28 -3.76 7.32 14.12
C GLY A 28 -3.26 8.28 13.04
N THR A 29 -2.14 7.98 12.37
CA THR A 29 -1.65 8.76 11.22
C THR A 29 -2.78 9.04 10.23
N SER A 30 -2.89 10.31 9.83
CA SER A 30 -3.92 10.81 8.91
C SER A 30 -3.71 10.35 7.46
N ASP A 31 -4.74 10.55 6.66
CA ASP A 31 -4.73 10.29 5.23
C ASP A 31 -3.58 11.04 4.50
N ASP A 32 -3.44 12.33 4.79
CA ASP A 32 -2.46 13.20 4.12
C ASP A 32 -1.02 12.83 4.51
N ASP A 33 -0.76 12.61 5.80
CA ASP A 33 0.57 12.24 6.29
C ASP A 33 1.01 10.87 5.74
N TYR A 34 0.07 9.94 5.65
CA TYR A 34 0.33 8.61 5.08
C TYR A 34 0.71 8.69 3.60
N LEU A 35 -0.06 9.43 2.80
CA LEU A 35 0.23 9.59 1.37
C LEU A 35 1.54 10.36 1.14
N ALA A 36 1.81 11.38 1.95
CA ALA A 36 3.07 12.13 1.88
C ALA A 36 4.28 11.22 2.16
N ALA A 37 4.19 10.35 3.17
CA ALA A 37 5.26 9.42 3.49
C ALA A 37 5.57 8.43 2.35
N ILE A 38 4.54 7.95 1.63
CA ILE A 38 4.72 7.07 0.47
C ILE A 38 5.28 7.86 -0.71
N ALA A 39 4.72 9.04 -1.00
CA ALA A 39 5.13 9.87 -2.13
C ALA A 39 6.59 10.33 -2.02
N ASP A 40 7.07 10.56 -0.80
CA ASP A 40 8.46 10.92 -0.52
C ASP A 40 9.45 9.76 -0.78
N ARG A 41 9.08 8.54 -0.43
CA ARG A 41 10.03 7.41 -0.35
C ARG A 41 9.94 6.43 -1.50
N LEU A 42 8.74 6.19 -2.04
CA LEU A 42 8.53 5.15 -3.05
C LEU A 42 9.26 5.43 -4.37
N PRO A 43 9.23 6.65 -4.94
CA PRO A 43 9.96 6.93 -6.19
C PRO A 43 11.44 6.66 -6.08
N ASP A 44 12.09 7.18 -5.03
CA ASP A 44 13.52 7.03 -4.79
C ASP A 44 13.91 5.56 -4.57
N ALA A 45 13.09 4.81 -3.85
CA ALA A 45 13.28 3.37 -3.67
C ALA A 45 13.23 2.61 -5.00
N LEU A 46 12.23 2.88 -5.85
CA LEU A 46 12.11 2.25 -7.16
C LEU A 46 13.27 2.61 -8.09
N ASP A 47 13.73 3.86 -8.05
CA ASP A 47 14.82 4.32 -8.91
C ASP A 47 16.18 3.76 -8.46
N SER A 48 16.44 3.69 -7.15
CA SER A 48 17.69 3.19 -6.61
C SER A 48 17.82 1.67 -6.70
N ILE A 49 16.72 0.93 -6.50
CA ILE A 49 16.70 -0.54 -6.53
C ILE A 49 16.59 -1.06 -7.97
N ALA A 50 15.90 -0.32 -8.86
CA ALA A 50 15.60 -0.71 -10.23
C ALA A 50 15.09 -2.17 -10.34
N PRO A 51 13.99 -2.54 -9.65
CA PRO A 51 13.55 -3.92 -9.56
C PRO A 51 13.00 -4.41 -10.90
N ASN A 52 13.21 -5.71 -11.20
CA ASN A 52 12.63 -6.36 -12.38
C ASN A 52 11.16 -6.79 -12.16
N LEU A 53 10.70 -6.85 -10.93
CA LEU A 53 9.35 -7.22 -10.53
C LEU A 53 9.05 -6.62 -9.16
N VAL A 54 7.85 -6.07 -9.00
CA VAL A 54 7.31 -5.65 -7.71
C VAL A 54 6.18 -6.58 -7.29
N LEU A 55 6.27 -7.09 -6.07
CA LEU A 55 5.16 -7.77 -5.39
C LEU A 55 4.52 -6.76 -4.44
N TYR A 56 3.33 -6.28 -4.79
CA TYR A 56 2.63 -5.27 -4.03
C TYR A 56 1.56 -5.88 -3.12
N ASN A 57 1.79 -5.88 -1.82
CA ASN A 57 0.79 -6.26 -0.83
C ASN A 57 -0.11 -5.06 -0.52
N ALA A 58 -1.33 -5.09 -1.06
CA ALA A 58 -2.35 -4.06 -0.87
C ALA A 58 -3.22 -4.33 0.37
N GLY A 59 -2.59 -4.52 1.53
CA GLY A 59 -3.28 -4.75 2.79
C GLY A 59 -4.27 -3.64 3.14
N VAL A 60 -5.42 -3.99 3.71
CA VAL A 60 -6.50 -3.05 4.05
C VAL A 60 -6.66 -2.81 5.56
N ASP A 61 -5.85 -3.46 6.37
CA ASP A 61 -5.75 -3.24 7.82
C ASP A 61 -5.31 -1.82 8.24
N PRO A 62 -4.71 -0.94 7.40
CA PRO A 62 -4.53 0.46 7.76
C PRO A 62 -5.82 1.27 7.87
N HIS A 63 -6.98 0.71 7.47
CA HIS A 63 -8.26 1.42 7.53
C HIS A 63 -8.70 1.73 8.97
N ARG A 64 -9.34 2.89 9.16
CA ARG A 64 -9.79 3.39 10.48
C ARG A 64 -10.74 2.48 11.24
N ASP A 65 -11.52 1.66 10.53
CA ASP A 65 -12.48 0.72 11.13
C ASP A 65 -11.88 -0.68 11.33
N ASP A 66 -10.62 -0.89 10.97
CA ASP A 66 -9.97 -2.17 11.19
C ASP A 66 -9.74 -2.40 12.69
N ARG A 67 -10.06 -3.61 13.15
CA ARG A 67 -10.01 -3.93 14.58
C ARG A 67 -8.61 -4.15 15.13
N LEU A 68 -7.65 -4.45 14.27
CA LEU A 68 -6.24 -4.71 14.64
C LEU A 68 -5.30 -3.64 14.08
N GLY A 69 -5.72 -2.95 13.03
CA GLY A 69 -5.01 -1.82 12.46
C GLY A 69 -4.90 -0.65 13.44
N ARG A 70 -3.85 0.14 13.30
CA ARG A 70 -3.59 1.30 14.18
C ARG A 70 -3.45 2.62 13.43
N LEU A 71 -3.53 2.59 12.12
CA LEU A 71 -3.65 3.79 11.29
C LEU A 71 -5.13 4.18 11.17
N ALA A 72 -5.42 5.41 10.74
CA ALA A 72 -6.78 5.93 10.69
C ALA A 72 -7.21 6.28 9.25
N LEU A 73 -6.86 5.44 8.28
CA LEU A 73 -7.04 5.73 6.88
C LEU A 73 -8.49 5.53 6.38
N SER A 74 -8.87 6.31 5.37
CA SER A 74 -10.14 6.18 4.67
C SER A 74 -10.04 5.22 3.47
N ASP A 75 -11.19 4.76 2.97
CA ASP A 75 -11.27 4.02 1.69
C ASP A 75 -10.70 4.84 0.52
N ALA A 76 -10.92 6.17 0.54
CA ALA A 76 -10.39 7.06 -0.49
C ALA A 76 -8.86 7.03 -0.54
N VAL A 77 -8.21 7.05 0.62
CA VAL A 77 -6.75 7.01 0.70
C VAL A 77 -6.19 5.62 0.39
N LEU A 78 -6.87 4.55 0.75
CA LEU A 78 -6.49 3.21 0.29
C LEU A 78 -6.49 3.15 -1.25
N ASN A 79 -7.51 3.72 -1.90
CA ASN A 79 -7.55 3.82 -3.36
C ASN A 79 -6.40 4.68 -3.92
N MET A 80 -6.15 5.86 -3.34
CA MET A 80 -5.07 6.75 -3.77
C MET A 80 -3.70 6.10 -3.60
N ARG A 81 -3.46 5.40 -2.50
CA ARG A 81 -2.26 4.60 -2.25
C ARG A 81 -2.03 3.56 -3.36
N ASP A 82 -3.07 2.79 -3.67
CA ASP A 82 -2.99 1.72 -4.65
C ASP A 82 -2.70 2.30 -6.05
N ARG A 83 -3.38 3.38 -6.42
CA ARG A 83 -3.11 4.09 -7.69
C ARG A 83 -1.69 4.65 -7.74
N LEU A 84 -1.22 5.29 -6.68
CA LEU A 84 0.13 5.86 -6.60
C LEU A 84 1.20 4.77 -6.74
N GLY A 85 1.05 3.65 -6.05
CA GLY A 85 1.99 2.54 -6.13
C GLY A 85 2.04 1.91 -7.51
N LEU A 86 0.87 1.65 -8.11
CA LEU A 86 0.76 1.07 -9.46
C LEU A 86 1.29 2.03 -10.53
N ASP A 87 0.90 3.33 -10.49
CA ASP A 87 1.38 4.36 -11.42
C ASP A 87 2.91 4.50 -11.36
N ALA A 88 3.49 4.50 -10.15
CA ALA A 88 4.93 4.61 -9.98
C ALA A 88 5.70 3.45 -10.64
N CYS A 89 5.16 2.23 -10.57
CA CYS A 89 5.73 1.05 -11.23
C CYS A 89 5.52 1.11 -12.74
N LEU A 90 4.30 1.41 -13.20
CA LEU A 90 3.95 1.42 -14.62
C LEU A 90 4.73 2.47 -15.41
N ARG A 91 4.92 3.69 -14.87
CA ARG A 91 5.76 4.72 -15.49
C ARG A 91 7.20 4.26 -15.70
N ARG A 92 7.69 3.37 -14.83
CA ARG A 92 9.02 2.78 -14.91
C ARG A 92 9.05 1.47 -15.72
N ARG A 93 7.91 1.02 -16.25
CA ARG A 93 7.73 -0.26 -16.94
C ARG A 93 8.15 -1.45 -16.09
N ILE A 94 7.92 -1.38 -14.79
CA ILE A 94 8.20 -2.46 -13.86
C ILE A 94 6.96 -3.35 -13.75
N PRO A 95 7.04 -4.64 -14.12
CA PRO A 95 5.96 -5.58 -13.90
C PRO A 95 5.57 -5.63 -12.43
N THR A 96 4.27 -5.62 -12.14
CA THR A 96 3.76 -5.58 -10.77
C THR A 96 2.67 -6.62 -10.58
N ALA A 97 2.82 -7.46 -9.57
CA ALA A 97 1.76 -8.38 -9.13
C ALA A 97 1.19 -7.87 -7.80
N THR A 98 -0.13 -7.73 -7.72
CA THR A 98 -0.81 -7.31 -6.51
C THR A 98 -1.39 -8.50 -5.77
N VAL A 99 -1.33 -8.45 -4.44
CA VAL A 99 -2.03 -9.38 -3.56
C VAL A 99 -2.86 -8.61 -2.54
N ILE A 100 -4.01 -9.18 -2.18
CA ILE A 100 -4.80 -8.68 -1.05
C ILE A 100 -4.20 -9.20 0.25
N GLY A 101 -4.26 -8.42 1.31
CA GLY A 101 -3.74 -8.82 2.62
C GLY A 101 -4.36 -8.01 3.74
N GLY A 102 -4.15 -8.45 4.96
CA GLY A 102 -4.71 -7.79 6.14
C GLY A 102 -6.24 -7.70 6.11
N GLY A 103 -6.78 -6.89 7.01
CA GLY A 103 -8.22 -6.67 7.09
C GLY A 103 -8.91 -7.61 8.09
N TYR A 104 -9.24 -7.04 9.25
CA TYR A 104 -9.77 -7.78 10.41
C TYR A 104 -11.14 -7.21 10.82
N ASP A 105 -12.00 -7.03 9.84
CA ASP A 105 -13.34 -6.46 9.98
C ASP A 105 -14.44 -7.46 9.59
N ALA A 106 -15.70 -7.05 9.65
CA ALA A 106 -16.81 -7.83 9.15
C ALA A 106 -16.69 -8.08 7.65
N LEU A 107 -17.16 -9.24 7.17
CA LEU A 107 -16.93 -9.70 5.80
C LEU A 107 -17.43 -8.71 4.73
N ALA A 108 -18.61 -8.13 4.92
CA ALA A 108 -19.20 -7.28 3.88
C ALA A 108 -18.38 -6.01 3.59
N PRO A 109 -17.98 -5.17 4.57
CA PRO A 109 -17.10 -4.05 4.30
C PRO A 109 -15.71 -4.50 3.86
N LEU A 110 -15.19 -5.61 4.38
CA LEU A 110 -13.88 -6.14 4.02
C LEU A 110 -13.79 -6.48 2.53
N VAL A 111 -14.79 -7.14 1.97
CA VAL A 111 -14.85 -7.45 0.52
C VAL A 111 -14.79 -6.18 -0.32
N GLN A 112 -15.51 -5.12 0.08
CA GLN A 112 -15.47 -3.85 -0.64
C GLN A 112 -14.10 -3.18 -0.60
N ARG A 113 -13.41 -3.25 0.55
CA ARG A 113 -12.05 -2.72 0.70
C ARG A 113 -11.03 -3.51 -0.12
N HIS A 114 -11.07 -4.83 -0.09
CA HIS A 114 -10.18 -5.64 -0.94
C HIS A 114 -10.41 -5.43 -2.43
N ALA A 115 -11.62 -5.08 -2.85
CA ALA A 115 -11.90 -4.74 -4.24
C ALA A 115 -11.27 -3.39 -4.68
N ILE A 116 -10.77 -2.57 -3.75
CA ILE A 116 -10.17 -1.26 -4.08
C ILE A 116 -8.96 -1.45 -4.98
N VAL A 117 -8.02 -2.32 -4.63
CA VAL A 117 -6.82 -2.54 -5.44
C VAL A 117 -7.14 -3.10 -6.81
N VAL A 118 -8.16 -3.95 -6.93
CA VAL A 118 -8.59 -4.51 -8.22
C VAL A 118 -9.13 -3.40 -9.13
N ARG A 119 -9.96 -2.51 -8.57
CA ARG A 119 -10.47 -1.35 -9.31
C ARG A 119 -9.35 -0.38 -9.71
N ALA A 120 -8.43 -0.09 -8.79
CA ALA A 120 -7.26 0.74 -9.06
C ALA A 120 -6.39 0.14 -10.18
N ALA A 121 -6.13 -1.16 -10.14
CA ALA A 121 -5.35 -1.85 -11.17
C ALA A 121 -6.05 -1.81 -12.54
N ALA A 122 -7.35 -2.05 -12.59
CA ALA A 122 -8.13 -1.98 -13.84
C ALA A 122 -8.15 -0.56 -14.43
N GLU A 123 -8.20 0.47 -13.59
CA GLU A 123 -8.13 1.87 -14.02
C GLU A 123 -6.73 2.20 -14.57
N GLN A 124 -5.68 1.81 -13.87
CA GLN A 124 -4.31 2.02 -14.32
C GLN A 124 -4.01 1.26 -15.62
N ALA A 125 -4.49 0.04 -15.77
CA ALA A 125 -4.34 -0.72 -17.01
C ALA A 125 -4.93 0.03 -18.20
N ARG A 126 -6.11 0.65 -18.06
CA ARG A 126 -6.72 1.47 -19.13
C ARG A 126 -5.92 2.74 -19.42
N LEU A 127 -5.40 3.42 -18.40
CA LEU A 127 -4.61 4.65 -18.57
C LEU A 127 -3.27 4.41 -19.29
N PHE A 128 -2.73 3.21 -19.17
CA PHE A 128 -1.46 2.81 -19.78
C PHE A 128 -1.62 1.89 -20.99
N ASP A 129 -2.86 1.75 -21.53
CA ASP A 129 -3.19 0.88 -22.68
C ASP A 129 -2.65 -0.55 -22.52
N LEU A 130 -2.75 -1.11 -21.34
CA LEU A 130 -2.37 -2.50 -21.09
C LEU A 130 -3.47 -3.47 -21.58
N PRO A 131 -3.08 -4.66 -22.08
CA PRO A 131 -4.03 -5.67 -22.57
C PRO A 131 -4.89 -6.28 -21.44
#